data_33a0450c7fd548302b21b0d839405514
#
_entry.id   33a0450c7fd548302b21b0d839405514
#
_cell.length_a   1.000
_cell.length_b   1.000
_cell.length_c   1.000
_cell.angle_alpha   90.00
_cell.angle_beta   90.00
_cell.angle_gamma   90.00
#
_symmetry.space_group_name_H-M   'P 1'
#
loop_
_entity.id
_entity.type
_entity.pdbx_description
1 polymer ?
#
loop_
_entity_poly.entity_id
_entity_poly.type
_entity_poly.pdbx_seq_one_letter_code
_entity_poly.pdbx_strand_id
1 'polypeptide(L)'
;KRASPSKGSLARIPEPAELARQYEANGARVISCLTEERRFKGSLADLDAVRAAVDIPVLRKDFVVTPYQIHEARVHGADLILLIVAALQQPQLESLLDRTESLGMTAIVEVHTEEEAERAIAAGAKVMGVNARNLKTLDVDTSVFGTIAPGLPSDVIKIAESGVKDRNDLLAYAGAGADAVLV
;
A
#
# COMPACT_ATOMS: atom_id res chain seq x y z
N LYS A 1 -2.47 5.76 10.53
CA LYS A 1 -1.64 4.86 11.38
C LYS A 1 -1.31 5.52 12.71
N ARG A 2 -1.32 4.75 13.79
CA ARG A 2 -1.08 5.27 15.16
C ARG A 2 0.41 5.32 15.51
N ALA A 3 1.19 4.42 14.98
CA ALA A 3 2.63 4.31 15.23
C ALA A 3 3.39 3.82 14.00
N SER A 4 4.71 3.92 14.02
CA SER A 4 5.59 3.28 13.03
C SER A 4 6.94 2.92 13.63
N PRO A 5 7.66 1.91 13.09
CA PRO A 5 8.99 1.55 13.55
C PRO A 5 10.01 2.70 13.47
N SER A 6 9.87 3.58 12.46
CA SER A 6 10.81 4.68 12.21
C SER A 6 10.58 5.92 13.07
N LYS A 7 9.37 6.13 13.60
CA LYS A 7 9.00 7.37 14.30
C LYS A 7 8.30 7.14 15.65
N GLY A 8 8.11 5.89 16.06
CA GLY A 8 7.38 5.54 17.28
C GLY A 8 5.90 5.95 17.21
N SER A 9 5.36 6.51 18.29
CA SER A 9 3.98 7.01 18.33
C SER A 9 3.83 8.23 17.42
N LEU A 10 2.82 8.21 16.54
CA LEU A 10 2.58 9.27 15.54
C LEU A 10 1.32 10.07 15.84
N ALA A 11 0.22 9.39 16.08
CA ALA A 11 -1.07 10.02 16.25
C ALA A 11 -1.97 9.23 17.20
N ARG A 12 -2.81 9.96 17.95
CA ARG A 12 -3.93 9.36 18.65
C ARG A 12 -5.13 9.36 17.70
N ILE A 13 -5.59 8.16 17.30
CA ILE A 13 -6.75 7.98 16.43
C ILE A 13 -7.79 7.19 17.23
N PRO A 14 -8.66 7.87 17.99
CA PRO A 14 -9.71 7.19 18.75
C PRO A 14 -10.82 6.67 17.83
N GLU A 15 -11.14 7.42 16.78
CA GLU A 15 -12.23 7.15 15.85
C GLU A 15 -11.72 7.03 14.41
N PRO A 16 -11.27 5.84 13.97
CA PRO A 16 -10.72 5.64 12.62
C PRO A 16 -11.76 5.88 11.52
N ALA A 17 -13.03 5.59 11.78
CA ALA A 17 -14.15 5.85 10.89
C ALA A 17 -14.29 7.35 10.56
N GLU A 18 -14.22 8.21 11.57
CA GLU A 18 -14.35 9.66 11.40
C GLU A 18 -13.15 10.22 10.60
N LEU A 19 -11.94 9.76 10.90
CA LEU A 19 -10.75 10.15 10.14
C LEU A 19 -10.87 9.74 8.67
N ALA A 20 -11.40 8.54 8.39
CA ALA A 20 -11.60 8.06 7.03
C ALA A 20 -12.60 8.92 6.26
N ARG A 21 -13.73 9.32 6.87
CA ARG A 21 -14.69 10.26 6.26
C ARG A 21 -14.05 11.61 5.94
N GLN A 22 -13.19 12.11 6.82
CA GLN A 22 -12.48 13.36 6.59
C GLN A 22 -11.54 13.25 5.39
N TYR A 23 -10.80 12.13 5.24
CA TYR A 23 -9.97 11.91 4.07
C TYR A 23 -10.80 11.81 2.78
N GLU A 24 -11.90 11.06 2.78
CA GLU A 24 -12.79 10.95 1.62
C GLU A 24 -13.37 12.32 1.23
N ALA A 25 -13.89 13.09 2.20
CA ALA A 25 -14.43 14.43 1.97
C ALA A 25 -13.39 15.43 1.43
N ASN A 26 -12.10 15.21 1.71
CA ASN A 26 -10.98 16.00 1.20
C ASN A 26 -10.33 15.41 -0.06
N GLY A 27 -10.97 14.46 -0.73
CA GLY A 27 -10.60 13.99 -2.05
C GLY A 27 -9.69 12.77 -2.10
N ALA A 28 -9.51 12.05 -0.98
CA ALA A 28 -8.87 10.75 -1.01
C ALA A 28 -9.65 9.80 -1.93
N ARG A 29 -8.94 9.01 -2.73
CA ARG A 29 -9.53 8.04 -3.65
C ARG A 29 -9.50 6.62 -3.12
N VAL A 30 -8.62 6.34 -2.16
CA VAL A 30 -8.49 5.08 -1.45
C VAL A 30 -8.10 5.38 -0.01
N ILE A 31 -8.63 4.65 0.95
CA ILE A 31 -8.17 4.71 2.34
C ILE A 31 -7.24 3.54 2.62
N SER A 32 -6.02 3.85 3.08
CA SER A 32 -5.09 2.83 3.55
C SER A 32 -5.25 2.61 5.05
N CYS A 33 -5.77 1.44 5.43
CA CYS A 33 -6.00 1.05 6.82
C CYS A 33 -4.93 0.06 7.29
N LEU A 34 -4.11 0.46 8.26
CA LEU A 34 -3.13 -0.42 8.90
C LEU A 34 -3.85 -1.42 9.81
N THR A 35 -3.59 -2.72 9.61
CA THR A 35 -4.13 -3.78 10.46
C THR A 35 -3.05 -4.49 11.30
N GLU A 36 -1.77 -4.23 11.04
CA GLU A 36 -0.67 -4.77 11.83
C GLU A 36 -0.69 -4.18 13.25
N GLU A 37 -0.78 -5.06 14.27
CA GLU A 37 -1.05 -4.67 15.66
C GLU A 37 0.21 -4.28 16.43
N ARG A 38 1.32 -4.98 16.22
CA ARG A 38 2.49 -4.87 17.09
C ARG A 38 3.25 -3.58 16.89
N ARG A 39 3.53 -3.22 15.63
CA ARG A 39 4.41 -2.10 15.26
C ARG A 39 3.62 -0.86 14.85
N PHE A 40 2.48 -1.03 14.19
CA PHE A 40 1.68 0.07 13.68
C PHE A 40 0.44 0.39 14.53
N LYS A 41 0.12 -0.49 15.50
CA LYS A 41 -1.03 -0.35 16.39
C LYS A 41 -2.37 -0.25 15.66
N GLY A 42 -2.47 -0.99 14.55
CA GLY A 42 -3.71 -1.18 13.80
C GLY A 42 -4.50 -2.38 14.30
N SER A 43 -5.65 -2.64 13.69
CA SER A 43 -6.46 -3.82 13.96
C SER A 43 -7.45 -4.11 12.82
N LEU A 44 -8.00 -5.32 12.77
CA LEU A 44 -9.10 -5.66 11.86
C LEU A 44 -10.38 -4.90 12.22
N ALA A 45 -10.60 -4.61 13.51
CA ALA A 45 -11.72 -3.76 13.93
C ALA A 45 -11.62 -2.32 13.37
N ASP A 46 -10.40 -1.78 13.20
CA ASP A 46 -10.22 -0.51 12.50
C ASP A 46 -10.61 -0.62 11.02
N LEU A 47 -10.29 -1.75 10.37
CA LEU A 47 -10.67 -1.99 8.98
C LEU A 47 -12.20 -2.07 8.82
N ASP A 48 -12.89 -2.80 9.69
CA ASP A 48 -14.35 -2.87 9.72
C ASP A 48 -14.99 -1.48 9.90
N ALA A 49 -14.47 -0.70 10.85
CA ALA A 49 -14.98 0.64 11.14
C ALA A 49 -14.76 1.60 9.97
N VAL A 50 -13.59 1.54 9.31
CA VAL A 50 -13.27 2.34 8.13
C VAL A 50 -14.15 1.94 6.97
N ARG A 51 -14.27 0.63 6.67
CA ARG A 51 -15.10 0.14 5.56
C ARG A 51 -16.57 0.57 5.70
N ALA A 52 -17.12 0.50 6.91
CA ALA A 52 -18.49 0.92 7.17
C ALA A 52 -18.72 2.44 7.07
N ALA A 53 -17.66 3.23 7.03
CA ALA A 53 -17.73 4.69 7.12
C ALA A 53 -17.55 5.42 5.78
N VAL A 54 -16.99 4.77 4.75
CA VAL A 54 -16.65 5.39 3.46
C VAL A 54 -17.16 4.56 2.28
N ASP A 55 -17.38 5.19 1.14
CA ASP A 55 -17.79 4.50 -0.10
C ASP A 55 -16.59 4.19 -1.01
N ILE A 56 -15.49 4.94 -0.87
CA ILE A 56 -14.27 4.71 -1.64
C ILE A 56 -13.55 3.41 -1.24
N PRO A 57 -12.73 2.81 -2.12
CA PRO A 57 -12.01 1.58 -1.84
C PRO A 57 -11.11 1.66 -0.60
N VAL A 58 -11.02 0.55 0.12
CA VAL A 58 -10.19 0.43 1.33
C VAL A 58 -9.10 -0.60 1.13
N LEU A 59 -7.85 -0.18 1.34
CA LEU A 59 -6.66 -1.01 1.34
C LEU A 59 -6.41 -1.56 2.75
N ARG A 60 -6.38 -2.90 2.90
CA ARG A 60 -5.75 -3.52 4.07
C ARG A 60 -4.23 -3.43 3.93
N LYS A 61 -3.59 -2.57 4.72
CA LYS A 61 -2.13 -2.45 4.75
C LYS A 61 -1.58 -3.28 5.90
N ASP A 62 -0.99 -4.42 5.54
CA ASP A 62 -0.42 -5.40 6.46
C ASP A 62 0.71 -6.17 5.78
N PHE A 63 1.44 -7.01 6.50
CA PHE A 63 2.40 -7.98 5.96
C PHE A 63 1.67 -9.26 5.56
N VAL A 64 1.19 -9.33 4.33
CA VAL A 64 0.45 -10.47 3.80
C VAL A 64 1.44 -11.52 3.27
N VAL A 65 1.47 -12.69 3.90
CA VAL A 65 2.38 -13.79 3.57
C VAL A 65 1.67 -15.14 3.42
N THR A 66 0.35 -15.18 3.69
CA THR A 66 -0.45 -16.41 3.56
C THR A 66 -1.79 -16.14 2.85
N PRO A 67 -2.35 -17.14 2.14
CA PRO A 67 -3.69 -17.02 1.53
C PRO A 67 -4.80 -16.74 2.56
N TYR A 68 -4.65 -17.22 3.79
CA TYR A 68 -5.61 -16.95 4.87
C TYR A 68 -5.83 -15.44 5.07
N GLN A 69 -4.75 -14.66 5.10
CA GLN A 69 -4.83 -13.21 5.29
C GLN A 69 -5.58 -12.50 4.15
N ILE A 70 -5.58 -13.06 2.94
CA ILE A 70 -6.32 -12.52 1.79
C ILE A 70 -7.83 -12.77 1.98
N HIS A 71 -8.22 -13.99 2.39
CA HIS A 71 -9.61 -14.31 2.73
C HIS A 71 -10.11 -13.45 3.90
N GLU A 72 -9.30 -13.32 4.94
CA GLU A 72 -9.59 -12.46 6.09
C GLU A 72 -9.79 -10.99 5.67
N ALA A 73 -8.91 -10.45 4.81
CA ALA A 73 -9.07 -9.10 4.26
C ALA A 73 -10.42 -8.94 3.54
N ARG A 74 -10.80 -9.91 2.72
CA ARG A 74 -12.07 -9.88 1.99
C ARG A 74 -13.29 -9.93 2.92
N VAL A 75 -13.25 -10.76 3.96
CA VAL A 75 -14.31 -10.86 4.98
C VAL A 75 -14.50 -9.54 5.72
N HIS A 76 -13.41 -8.85 6.03
CA HIS A 76 -13.41 -7.52 6.66
C HIS A 76 -13.62 -6.35 5.68
N GLY A 77 -14.01 -6.64 4.42
CA GLY A 77 -14.45 -5.65 3.45
C GLY A 77 -13.33 -4.87 2.77
N ALA A 78 -12.10 -5.35 2.77
CA ALA A 78 -11.04 -4.74 1.99
C ALA A 78 -11.32 -4.91 0.48
N ASP A 79 -11.02 -3.88 -0.29
CA ASP A 79 -11.05 -3.88 -1.76
C ASP A 79 -9.65 -4.08 -2.34
N LEU A 80 -8.62 -3.68 -1.58
CA LEU A 80 -7.23 -3.84 -1.96
C LEU A 80 -6.42 -4.47 -0.82
N ILE A 81 -5.35 -5.17 -1.21
CA ILE A 81 -4.32 -5.67 -0.28
C ILE A 81 -2.92 -5.24 -0.73
N LEU A 82 -1.97 -5.30 0.18
CA LEU A 82 -0.56 -5.05 -0.07
C LEU A 82 0.20 -6.37 -0.17
N LEU A 83 0.97 -6.57 -1.25
CA LEU A 83 1.93 -7.65 -1.40
C LEU A 83 3.34 -7.05 -1.53
N ILE A 84 4.22 -7.34 -0.57
CA ILE A 84 5.57 -6.77 -0.51
C ILE A 84 6.55 -7.77 -1.13
N VAL A 85 7.13 -7.46 -2.29
CA VAL A 85 8.01 -8.37 -3.04
C VAL A 85 9.22 -8.80 -2.21
N ALA A 86 9.80 -7.87 -1.44
CA ALA A 86 10.94 -8.16 -0.54
C ALA A 86 10.63 -9.24 0.52
N ALA A 87 9.36 -9.47 0.86
CA ALA A 87 8.93 -10.43 1.87
C ALA A 87 8.50 -11.79 1.30
N LEU A 88 8.43 -11.93 -0.04
CA LEU A 88 7.82 -13.08 -0.70
C LEU A 88 8.79 -13.74 -1.69
N GLN A 89 8.79 -15.08 -1.71
CA GLN A 89 9.41 -15.83 -2.82
C GLN A 89 8.54 -15.73 -4.07
N GLN A 90 9.13 -15.89 -5.27
CA GLN A 90 8.39 -15.72 -6.53
C GLN A 90 7.11 -16.55 -6.63
N PRO A 91 7.12 -17.89 -6.39
CA PRO A 91 5.90 -18.69 -6.47
C PRO A 91 4.83 -18.28 -5.44
N GLN A 92 5.27 -17.74 -4.29
CA GLN A 92 4.36 -17.24 -3.26
C GLN A 92 3.70 -15.92 -3.69
N LEU A 93 4.47 -15.00 -4.27
CA LEU A 93 3.96 -13.74 -4.82
C LEU A 93 2.88 -14.01 -5.89
N GLU A 94 3.18 -14.88 -6.85
CA GLU A 94 2.26 -15.28 -7.93
C GLU A 94 0.97 -15.90 -7.36
N SER A 95 1.10 -16.85 -6.43
CA SER A 95 -0.05 -17.50 -5.79
C SER A 95 -0.92 -16.53 -4.98
N LEU A 96 -0.31 -15.58 -4.26
CA LEU A 96 -1.05 -14.59 -3.48
C LEU A 96 -1.71 -13.55 -4.39
N LEU A 97 -1.07 -13.17 -5.49
CA LEU A 97 -1.64 -12.25 -6.49
C LEU A 97 -2.86 -12.88 -7.15
N ASP A 98 -2.75 -14.11 -7.66
CA ASP A 98 -3.85 -14.86 -8.23
C ASP A 98 -5.02 -15.02 -7.24
N ARG A 99 -4.71 -15.37 -5.99
CA ARG A 99 -5.73 -15.49 -4.94
C ARG A 99 -6.45 -14.17 -4.70
N THR A 100 -5.74 -13.05 -4.70
CA THR A 100 -6.32 -11.72 -4.52
C THR A 100 -7.31 -11.38 -5.64
N GLU A 101 -6.88 -11.57 -6.88
CA GLU A 101 -7.71 -11.34 -8.05
C GLU A 101 -8.93 -12.27 -8.10
N SER A 102 -8.77 -13.55 -7.72
CA SER A 102 -9.86 -14.53 -7.69
C SER A 102 -10.99 -14.19 -6.70
N LEU A 103 -10.70 -13.38 -5.69
CA LEU A 103 -11.67 -12.87 -4.73
C LEU A 103 -12.22 -11.47 -5.10
N GLY A 104 -11.91 -10.97 -6.29
CA GLY A 104 -12.37 -9.66 -6.78
C GLY A 104 -11.72 -8.48 -6.08
N MET A 105 -10.53 -8.66 -5.49
CA MET A 105 -9.73 -7.59 -4.91
C MET A 105 -8.57 -7.21 -5.83
N THR A 106 -8.00 -6.02 -5.60
CA THR A 106 -6.80 -5.54 -6.29
C THR A 106 -5.59 -5.65 -5.37
N ALA A 107 -4.47 -6.18 -5.85
CA ALA A 107 -3.20 -6.13 -5.12
C ALA A 107 -2.41 -4.89 -5.51
N ILE A 108 -1.92 -4.15 -4.52
CA ILE A 108 -0.79 -3.23 -4.69
C ILE A 108 0.46 -4.06 -4.42
N VAL A 109 1.30 -4.22 -5.44
CA VAL A 109 2.56 -4.97 -5.34
C VAL A 109 3.69 -3.97 -5.06
N GLU A 110 4.19 -3.98 -3.82
CA GLU A 110 5.19 -3.03 -3.34
C GLU A 110 6.60 -3.49 -3.69
N VAL A 111 7.39 -2.60 -4.31
CA VAL A 111 8.77 -2.83 -4.73
C VAL A 111 9.69 -1.71 -4.24
N HIS A 112 11.00 -2.04 -4.05
CA HIS A 112 12.03 -1.11 -3.56
C HIS A 112 13.24 -1.05 -4.49
N THR A 113 13.37 -1.99 -5.43
CA THR A 113 14.49 -2.10 -6.37
C THR A 113 13.98 -2.46 -7.76
N GLU A 114 14.83 -2.23 -8.79
CA GLU A 114 14.53 -2.66 -10.16
C GLU A 114 14.35 -4.17 -10.26
N GLU A 115 15.16 -4.96 -9.53
CA GLU A 115 15.03 -6.43 -9.47
C GLU A 115 13.67 -6.86 -8.89
N GLU A 116 13.20 -6.20 -7.84
CA GLU A 116 11.87 -6.44 -7.27
C GLU A 116 10.76 -6.05 -8.27
N ALA A 117 10.96 -4.97 -9.03
CA ALA A 117 10.03 -4.55 -10.07
C ALA A 117 9.94 -5.58 -11.21
N GLU A 118 11.06 -6.14 -11.67
CA GLU A 118 11.08 -7.22 -12.65
C GLU A 118 10.32 -8.46 -12.14
N ARG A 119 10.49 -8.81 -10.88
CA ARG A 119 9.75 -9.91 -10.24
C ARG A 119 8.25 -9.65 -10.18
N ALA A 120 7.84 -8.42 -9.85
CA ALA A 120 6.44 -8.01 -9.82
C ALA A 120 5.81 -8.06 -11.23
N ILE A 121 6.52 -7.59 -12.25
CA ILE A 121 6.10 -7.66 -13.65
C ILE A 121 5.94 -9.12 -14.08
N ALA A 122 6.92 -9.97 -13.78
CA ALA A 122 6.87 -11.41 -14.09
C ALA A 122 5.70 -12.11 -13.42
N ALA A 123 5.29 -11.69 -12.23
CA ALA A 123 4.09 -12.18 -11.53
C ALA A 123 2.77 -11.66 -12.13
N GLY A 124 2.80 -10.68 -13.04
CA GLY A 124 1.62 -10.09 -13.65
C GLY A 124 0.98 -8.94 -12.85
N ALA A 125 1.75 -8.25 -12.01
CA ALA A 125 1.26 -7.09 -11.25
C ALA A 125 0.70 -6.00 -12.15
N LYS A 126 -0.51 -5.51 -11.84
CA LYS A 126 -1.20 -4.43 -12.58
C LYS A 126 -1.15 -3.09 -11.85
N VAL A 127 -0.91 -3.13 -10.55
CA VAL A 127 -0.76 -1.94 -9.70
C VAL A 127 0.51 -2.10 -8.89
N MET A 128 1.47 -1.23 -9.07
CA MET A 128 2.77 -1.31 -8.41
C MET A 128 3.02 -0.09 -7.53
N GLY A 129 3.34 -0.35 -6.27
CA GLY A 129 3.79 0.64 -5.32
C GLY A 129 5.31 0.70 -5.27
N VAL A 130 5.90 1.82 -5.67
CA VAL A 130 7.34 2.03 -5.52
C VAL A 130 7.59 2.76 -4.20
N ASN A 131 8.14 2.02 -3.23
CA ASN A 131 8.33 2.54 -1.88
C ASN A 131 9.73 3.15 -1.72
N ALA A 132 9.76 4.48 -1.55
CA ALA A 132 10.98 5.24 -1.31
C ALA A 132 11.64 4.92 0.05
N ARG A 133 10.97 4.18 0.95
CA ARG A 133 11.50 3.79 2.25
C ARG A 133 12.19 2.45 2.20
N ASN A 134 13.48 2.42 2.51
CA ASN A 134 14.20 1.17 2.72
C ASN A 134 13.65 0.45 3.97
N LEU A 135 13.21 -0.81 3.83
CA LEU A 135 12.59 -1.57 4.94
C LEU A 135 13.60 -2.02 6.01
N LYS A 136 14.91 -2.01 5.71
CA LYS A 136 15.97 -2.42 6.65
C LYS A 136 16.52 -1.24 7.44
N THR A 137 16.85 -0.13 6.75
CA THR A 137 17.45 1.05 7.38
C THR A 137 16.40 2.08 7.82
N LEU A 138 15.19 2.01 7.26
CA LEU A 138 14.07 2.95 7.43
C LEU A 138 14.32 4.35 6.82
N ASP A 139 15.44 4.54 6.12
CA ASP A 139 15.74 5.77 5.39
C ASP A 139 14.77 5.95 4.21
N VAL A 140 14.53 7.19 3.84
CA VAL A 140 13.66 7.55 2.71
C VAL A 140 14.50 8.23 1.64
N ASP A 141 14.51 7.63 0.45
CA ASP A 141 15.12 8.19 -0.76
C ASP A 141 14.07 8.33 -1.85
N THR A 142 13.57 9.54 -2.04
CA THR A 142 12.51 9.85 -3.02
C THR A 142 12.96 9.69 -4.48
N SER A 143 14.28 9.61 -4.75
CA SER A 143 14.80 9.39 -6.11
C SER A 143 14.54 7.98 -6.64
N VAL A 144 14.29 7.00 -5.76
CA VAL A 144 14.01 5.60 -6.11
C VAL A 144 12.83 5.48 -7.08
N PHE A 145 11.78 6.28 -6.90
CA PHE A 145 10.64 6.28 -7.82
C PHE A 145 11.05 6.66 -9.24
N GLY A 146 11.83 7.74 -9.38
CA GLY A 146 12.31 8.21 -10.69
C GLY A 146 13.26 7.23 -11.39
N THR A 147 13.92 6.35 -10.63
CA THR A 147 14.77 5.28 -11.17
C THR A 147 13.94 4.10 -11.67
N ILE A 148 12.97 3.65 -10.90
CA ILE A 148 12.18 2.42 -11.19
C ILE A 148 11.05 2.70 -12.18
N ALA A 149 10.29 3.79 -12.01
CA ALA A 149 9.05 4.05 -12.75
C ALA A 149 9.22 4.06 -14.29
N PRO A 150 10.32 4.56 -14.89
CA PRO A 150 10.52 4.51 -16.34
C PRO A 150 10.64 3.10 -16.92
N GLY A 151 11.06 2.12 -16.12
CA GLY A 151 11.18 0.71 -16.52
C GLY A 151 9.87 -0.08 -16.42
N LEU A 152 8.84 0.49 -15.80
CA LEU A 152 7.55 -0.18 -15.64
C LEU A 152 6.71 -0.10 -16.93
N PRO A 153 5.95 -1.17 -17.26
CA PRO A 153 5.03 -1.17 -18.40
C PRO A 153 4.03 0.00 -18.35
N SER A 154 3.60 0.48 -19.50
CA SER A 154 2.70 1.63 -19.61
C SER A 154 1.27 1.36 -19.12
N ASP A 155 0.88 0.10 -19.08
CA ASP A 155 -0.44 -0.38 -18.61
C ASP A 155 -0.46 -0.71 -17.11
N VAL A 156 0.68 -0.57 -16.41
CA VAL A 156 0.77 -0.71 -14.96
C VAL A 156 0.50 0.62 -14.28
N ILE A 157 -0.40 0.63 -13.31
CA ILE A 157 -0.64 1.80 -12.44
C ILE A 157 0.53 1.95 -11.46
N LYS A 158 1.14 3.14 -11.44
CA LYS A 158 2.34 3.47 -10.66
C LYS A 158 1.97 4.32 -9.46
N ILE A 159 2.20 3.78 -8.27
CA ILE A 159 1.95 4.48 -7.00
C ILE A 159 3.29 4.82 -6.35
N ALA A 160 3.53 6.09 -6.06
CA ALA A 160 4.68 6.48 -5.24
C ALA A 160 4.33 6.36 -3.75
N GLU A 161 5.16 5.65 -2.99
CA GLU A 161 4.94 5.42 -1.56
C GLU A 161 6.06 6.04 -0.73
N SER A 162 5.70 6.64 0.38
CA SER A 162 6.59 7.32 1.33
C SER A 162 7.18 8.64 0.79
N GLY A 163 7.72 9.46 1.69
CA GLY A 163 8.47 10.66 1.34
C GLY A 163 7.64 11.91 1.01
N VAL A 164 6.33 11.82 0.90
CA VAL A 164 5.45 12.98 0.68
C VAL A 164 5.27 13.75 1.99
N LYS A 165 5.75 14.98 2.04
CA LYS A 165 5.65 15.91 3.18
C LYS A 165 4.77 17.10 2.85
N ASP A 166 4.80 17.53 1.60
CA ASP A 166 4.05 18.69 1.10
C ASP A 166 3.64 18.52 -0.36
N ARG A 167 3.03 19.58 -0.90
CA ARG A 167 2.56 19.63 -2.28
C ARG A 167 3.70 19.50 -3.31
N ASN A 168 4.91 19.96 -2.99
CA ASN A 168 6.03 19.95 -3.94
C ASN A 168 6.51 18.52 -4.16
N ASP A 169 6.56 17.71 -3.08
CA ASP A 169 6.88 16.27 -3.18
C ASP A 169 5.85 15.54 -4.05
N LEU A 170 4.56 15.87 -3.88
CA LEU A 170 3.48 15.29 -4.70
C LEU A 170 3.66 15.64 -6.19
N LEU A 171 3.95 16.93 -6.50
CA LEU A 171 4.19 17.38 -7.86
C LEU A 171 5.44 16.75 -8.47
N ALA A 172 6.49 16.53 -7.66
CA ALA A 172 7.70 15.85 -8.09
C ALA A 172 7.41 14.39 -8.50
N TYR A 173 6.64 13.64 -7.69
CA TYR A 173 6.23 12.29 -8.05
C TYR A 173 5.33 12.26 -9.29
N ALA A 174 4.37 13.19 -9.40
CA ALA A 174 3.53 13.31 -10.59
C ALA A 174 4.36 13.61 -11.85
N GLY A 175 5.34 14.52 -11.75
CA GLY A 175 6.28 14.83 -12.82
C GLY A 175 7.19 13.66 -13.21
N ALA A 176 7.46 12.73 -12.28
CA ALA A 176 8.20 11.50 -12.51
C ALA A 176 7.32 10.35 -13.04
N GLY A 177 6.04 10.59 -13.29
CA GLY A 177 5.10 9.63 -13.88
C GLY A 177 4.30 8.78 -12.89
N ALA A 178 4.14 9.22 -11.65
CA ALA A 178 3.22 8.58 -10.71
C ALA A 178 1.76 8.87 -11.07
N ASP A 179 0.94 7.82 -11.13
CA ASP A 179 -0.51 7.92 -11.30
C ASP A 179 -1.21 8.26 -9.98
N ALA A 180 -0.61 7.85 -8.87
CA ALA A 180 -1.10 8.10 -7.51
C ALA A 180 0.05 8.17 -6.50
N VAL A 181 -0.25 8.68 -5.31
CA VAL A 181 0.68 8.68 -4.16
C VAL A 181 0.00 8.07 -2.93
N LEU A 182 0.75 7.33 -2.14
CA LEU A 182 0.35 6.82 -0.84
C LEU A 182 1.03 7.66 0.26
N VAL A 183 0.26 8.45 0.98
CA VAL A 183 0.72 9.43 1.98
C VAL A 183 0.67 8.85 3.39
#